data_be6fd0138117357572c727caf4a8dabe
#
_entry.id   be6fd0138117357572c727caf4a8dabe
#
_cell.length_a   1.000
_cell.length_b   1.000
_cell.length_c   1.000
_cell.angle_alpha   90.00
_cell.angle_beta   90.00
_cell.angle_gamma   90.00
#
_symmetry.space_group_name_H-M   'P 1'
#
loop_
_entity.id
_entity.type
_entity.pdbx_description
1 polymer ?
#
loop_
_entity_poly.entity_id
_entity_poly.type
_entity_poly.pdbx_seq_one_letter_code
_entity_poly.pdbx_strand_id
1 'polypeptide(L)'
;MNNTTRAAIATAAIGALLIPLAGCGNTIASSGKTELTVWSWDASIDRAAKNFMKANPDITVKVSNVGSTEETYTALNNAAQAGNGLPDVTLIEYLAIPQFVHSDTLMDLSKVYDTAKLKDTFTPGTWSSVNINGGVYAMPADSGPMAYFYNKDVFDQAGVSEPPTTWDEFYEDAKKIRATGSYITSDSGDAGLFNAMMWAMGGHAYKLNDDKLTINITKDKGAQRFMNLWQKMRDEDLIDVHTKTWTDDWMKSLGDGSIASLISGAWMANNLLQGVPQATGKFRVALLPTVDGTPINGEYGGSGLAITKKIPDGKLDAAKKFVEYVTTNDEGIDARVSNGSFPATTKTLNQKDFLAKTTLRNADGSDNEFFGGQKYNEVFSQAAKDVTGKWEFLPFEPYARSIYNDNMGPFFSGKETFKAAADKWQKALKLYAEDQGFIIQ
;
A
#
# COMPACT_ATOMS: atom_id res chain seq x y z
N MET A 1 -23.86 -7.79 64.06
CA MET A 1 -24.20 -9.21 64.19
C MET A 1 -23.32 -9.92 63.20
N ASN A 2 -22.10 -10.32 63.59
CA ASN A 2 -21.62 -11.68 63.95
C ASN A 2 -22.10 -12.72 62.93
N ASN A 3 -21.21 -13.38 62.17
CA ASN A 3 -20.40 -14.49 62.63
C ASN A 3 -19.30 -14.90 61.62
N THR A 4 -18.14 -15.00 62.15
CA THR A 4 -16.95 -15.82 61.86
C THR A 4 -17.23 -17.33 61.71
N THR A 5 -16.50 -18.03 60.82
CA THR A 5 -16.04 -19.43 60.98
C THR A 5 -14.91 -19.67 59.94
N ARG A 6 -13.68 -19.67 60.27
CA ARG A 6 -12.69 -20.65 60.80
C ARG A 6 -12.35 -21.79 59.83
N ALA A 7 -11.07 -21.75 59.52
CA ALA A 7 -10.15 -22.67 58.86
C ALA A 7 -10.27 -24.17 59.19
N ALA A 8 -9.87 -24.99 58.22
CA ALA A 8 -9.30 -26.32 58.47
C ALA A 8 -8.14 -26.58 57.51
N ILE A 9 -6.96 -26.68 58.10
CA ILE A 9 -5.71 -27.15 57.51
C ILE A 9 -5.76 -28.68 57.47
N ALA A 10 -5.52 -29.31 56.33
CA ALA A 10 -5.21 -30.72 56.27
C ALA A 10 -3.85 -30.89 55.56
N THR A 11 -2.87 -31.23 56.43
CA THR A 11 -1.52 -31.68 56.07
C THR A 11 -1.61 -33.15 55.68
N ALA A 12 -1.18 -33.55 54.48
CA ALA A 12 -0.95 -34.93 54.13
C ALA A 12 0.43 -35.11 53.48
N ALA A 13 1.08 -36.12 53.97
CA ALA A 13 2.50 -36.40 53.95
C ALA A 13 3.08 -36.81 52.58
N ILE A 14 4.36 -36.54 52.48
CA ILE A 14 5.36 -36.90 51.51
C ILE A 14 5.49 -38.42 51.37
N GLY A 15 5.31 -38.96 50.17
CA GLY A 15 5.76 -40.27 49.73
C GLY A 15 6.74 -40.13 48.57
N ALA A 16 8.02 -40.16 48.85
CA ALA A 16 9.06 -40.18 47.81
C ALA A 16 9.12 -41.58 47.16
N LEU A 17 8.74 -41.69 45.91
CA LEU A 17 9.05 -42.84 45.05
C LEU A 17 10.16 -42.44 44.07
N LEU A 18 11.37 -42.89 44.37
CA LEU A 18 12.50 -42.90 43.47
C LEU A 18 12.26 -43.94 42.37
N ILE A 19 11.98 -43.46 41.14
CA ILE A 19 12.00 -44.28 39.91
C ILE A 19 13.33 -44.01 39.21
N PRO A 20 14.14 -45.04 38.86
CA PRO A 20 15.38 -44.82 38.13
C PRO A 20 15.10 -44.37 36.70
N LEU A 21 15.70 -43.23 36.30
CA LEU A 21 15.78 -42.81 34.92
C LEU A 21 16.68 -43.80 34.15
N ALA A 22 16.09 -44.79 33.52
CA ALA A 22 16.73 -45.47 32.41
C ALA A 22 16.66 -44.53 31.19
N GLY A 23 17.80 -43.94 30.83
CA GLY A 23 17.96 -43.14 29.64
C GLY A 23 17.76 -44.01 28.40
N CYS A 24 16.61 -43.85 27.71
CA CYS A 24 16.50 -44.08 26.31
C CYS A 24 16.42 -42.71 25.64
N GLY A 25 17.51 -42.28 25.06
CA GLY A 25 17.51 -41.17 24.13
C GLY A 25 16.63 -41.44 22.94
N ASN A 26 15.33 -41.17 23.08
CA ASN A 26 14.48 -40.91 21.93
C ASN A 26 14.80 -39.49 21.49
N THR A 27 15.74 -39.35 20.58
CA THR A 27 15.66 -38.29 19.58
C THR A 27 14.31 -38.47 18.91
N ILE A 28 13.31 -37.75 19.39
CA ILE A 28 12.12 -37.45 18.60
C ILE A 28 12.72 -36.67 17.41
N ALA A 29 12.95 -37.38 16.29
CA ALA A 29 13.08 -36.75 15.03
C ALA A 29 11.80 -35.92 14.88
N SER A 30 11.88 -34.62 15.15
CA SER A 30 10.87 -33.69 14.75
C SER A 30 10.65 -34.00 13.28
N SER A 31 9.47 -34.39 12.89
CA SER A 31 9.09 -34.61 11.49
C SER A 31 9.21 -33.24 10.80
N GLY A 32 10.39 -33.02 10.34
CA GLY A 32 11.14 -31.83 10.03
C GLY A 32 10.58 -30.96 8.95
N LYS A 33 9.37 -30.42 9.12
CA LYS A 33 8.91 -29.31 8.29
C LYS A 33 9.30 -28.00 8.96
N THR A 34 9.95 -27.12 8.22
CA THR A 34 10.17 -25.73 8.66
C THR A 34 8.83 -25.00 8.57
N GLU A 35 8.37 -24.46 9.70
CA GLU A 35 7.15 -23.66 9.75
C GLU A 35 7.48 -22.17 9.71
N LEU A 36 6.92 -21.45 8.72
CA LEU A 36 6.96 -20.00 8.59
C LEU A 36 5.65 -19.38 9.03
N THR A 37 5.74 -18.29 9.79
CA THR A 37 4.62 -17.41 10.11
C THR A 37 4.68 -16.17 9.22
N VAL A 38 3.57 -15.88 8.55
CA VAL A 38 3.47 -14.76 7.61
C VAL A 38 2.28 -13.88 7.98
N TRP A 39 2.48 -12.58 8.14
CA TRP A 39 1.37 -11.65 8.31
C TRP A 39 1.08 -10.95 6.99
N SER A 40 -0.19 -10.97 6.58
CA SER A 40 -0.65 -10.33 5.35
C SER A 40 -2.15 -10.03 5.41
N TRP A 41 -2.53 -8.83 5.01
CA TRP A 41 -3.93 -8.45 4.74
C TRP A 41 -4.38 -8.85 3.32
N ASP A 42 -3.42 -9.07 2.40
CA ASP A 42 -3.70 -9.47 1.02
C ASP A 42 -3.92 -10.99 0.93
N ALA A 43 -5.16 -11.39 0.61
CA ALA A 43 -5.54 -12.79 0.45
C ALA A 43 -4.81 -13.50 -0.72
N SER A 44 -4.23 -12.76 -1.66
CA SER A 44 -3.44 -13.33 -2.76
C SER A 44 -2.16 -14.01 -2.28
N ILE A 45 -1.60 -13.55 -1.15
CA ILE A 45 -0.43 -14.16 -0.51
C ILE A 45 -0.74 -15.57 0.02
N ASP A 46 -1.92 -15.78 0.60
CA ASP A 46 -2.35 -17.13 1.05
C ASP A 46 -2.46 -18.12 -0.12
N ARG A 47 -2.94 -17.65 -1.28
CA ARG A 47 -2.98 -18.47 -2.50
C ARG A 47 -1.60 -18.83 -3.01
N ALA A 48 -0.70 -17.85 -3.07
CA ALA A 48 0.71 -18.08 -3.45
C ALA A 48 1.39 -19.05 -2.46
N ALA A 49 1.12 -18.90 -1.15
CA ALA A 49 1.64 -19.79 -0.11
C ALA A 49 1.17 -21.24 -0.29
N LYS A 50 -0.11 -21.44 -0.64
CA LYS A 50 -0.65 -22.80 -0.94
C LYS A 50 0.07 -23.46 -2.13
N ASN A 51 0.36 -22.70 -3.19
CA ASN A 51 1.11 -23.21 -4.34
C ASN A 51 2.59 -23.44 -3.98
N PHE A 52 3.21 -22.55 -3.23
CA PHE A 52 4.57 -22.70 -2.73
C PHE A 52 4.74 -23.98 -1.91
N MET A 53 3.82 -24.29 -0.99
CA MET A 53 3.86 -25.52 -0.18
C MET A 53 3.73 -26.80 -0.98
N LYS A 54 3.05 -26.79 -2.14
CA LYS A 54 2.98 -27.95 -3.05
C LYS A 54 4.37 -28.25 -3.67
N ALA A 55 5.09 -27.18 -4.04
CA ALA A 55 6.43 -27.28 -4.61
C ALA A 55 7.53 -27.51 -3.54
N ASN A 56 7.26 -27.18 -2.27
CA ASN A 56 8.20 -27.27 -1.15
C ASN A 56 7.54 -28.02 0.04
N PRO A 57 7.37 -29.36 -0.04
CA PRO A 57 6.61 -30.13 0.95
C PRO A 57 7.26 -30.20 2.34
N ASP A 58 8.50 -29.80 2.47
CA ASP A 58 9.27 -29.66 3.71
C ASP A 58 9.08 -28.30 4.41
N ILE A 59 8.38 -27.35 3.78
CA ILE A 59 8.07 -26.04 4.34
C ILE A 59 6.55 -25.91 4.53
N THR A 60 6.14 -25.46 5.71
CA THR A 60 4.75 -25.07 5.99
C THR A 60 4.70 -23.54 6.15
N VAL A 61 3.78 -22.88 5.46
CA VAL A 61 3.58 -21.43 5.57
C VAL A 61 2.19 -21.17 6.18
N LYS A 62 2.19 -20.51 7.33
CA LYS A 62 0.97 -20.04 8.01
C LYS A 62 0.77 -18.56 7.73
N VAL A 63 -0.14 -18.24 6.84
CA VAL A 63 -0.53 -16.85 6.57
C VAL A 63 -1.64 -16.46 7.53
N SER A 64 -1.47 -15.35 8.23
CA SER A 64 -2.45 -14.77 9.15
C SER A 64 -2.77 -13.35 8.73
N ASN A 65 -4.06 -13.05 8.61
CA ASN A 65 -4.53 -11.68 8.53
C ASN A 65 -4.77 -11.19 9.96
N VAL A 66 -4.02 -10.16 10.37
CA VAL A 66 -4.11 -9.55 11.73
C VAL A 66 -4.93 -8.27 11.74
N GLY A 67 -5.62 -7.96 10.64
CA GLY A 67 -6.50 -6.81 10.48
C GLY A 67 -6.11 -5.92 9.29
N SER A 68 -6.52 -4.65 9.35
CA SER A 68 -6.14 -3.61 8.38
C SER A 68 -4.62 -3.37 8.36
N THR A 69 -4.15 -2.52 7.44
CA THR A 69 -2.74 -2.11 7.41
C THR A 69 -2.32 -1.45 8.71
N GLU A 70 -3.14 -0.55 9.26
CA GLU A 70 -2.87 0.15 10.52
C GLU A 70 -2.83 -0.80 11.72
N GLU A 71 -3.75 -1.78 11.77
CA GLU A 71 -3.75 -2.81 12.82
C GLU A 71 -2.51 -3.70 12.71
N THR A 72 -2.10 -4.04 11.48
CA THR A 72 -0.87 -4.79 11.24
C THR A 72 0.38 -4.02 11.72
N TYR A 73 0.47 -2.72 11.44
CA TYR A 73 1.60 -1.91 11.93
C TYR A 73 1.60 -1.75 13.44
N THR A 74 0.42 -1.62 14.03
CA THR A 74 0.27 -1.60 15.49
C THR A 74 0.74 -2.93 16.10
N ALA A 75 0.35 -4.06 15.54
CA ALA A 75 0.77 -5.39 15.98
C ALA A 75 2.28 -5.60 15.82
N LEU A 76 2.87 -5.18 14.69
CA LEU A 76 4.32 -5.23 14.47
C LEU A 76 5.08 -4.39 15.48
N ASN A 77 4.65 -3.16 15.76
CA ASN A 77 5.26 -2.30 16.76
C ASN A 77 5.20 -2.92 18.18
N ASN A 78 4.03 -3.45 18.55
CA ASN A 78 3.86 -4.10 19.86
C ASN A 78 4.76 -5.34 20.01
N ALA A 79 4.82 -6.19 18.99
CA ALA A 79 5.67 -7.39 18.98
C ALA A 79 7.16 -7.03 18.99
N ALA A 80 7.57 -5.98 18.26
CA ALA A 80 8.95 -5.49 18.27
C ALA A 80 9.35 -4.98 19.66
N GLN A 81 8.51 -4.17 20.30
CA GLN A 81 8.74 -3.65 21.66
C GLN A 81 8.75 -4.75 22.72
N ALA A 82 7.84 -5.73 22.62
CA ALA A 82 7.81 -6.89 23.51
C ALA A 82 9.00 -7.83 23.30
N GLY A 83 9.70 -7.72 22.18
CA GLY A 83 10.84 -8.56 21.83
C GLY A 83 10.48 -9.98 21.40
N ASN A 84 9.19 -10.28 21.22
CA ASN A 84 8.65 -11.57 20.81
C ASN A 84 7.35 -11.40 20.02
N GLY A 85 6.92 -12.47 19.33
CA GLY A 85 5.65 -12.47 18.59
C GLY A 85 5.70 -11.85 17.20
N LEU A 86 6.88 -11.38 16.71
CA LEU A 86 7.04 -10.99 15.34
C LEU A 86 6.82 -12.19 14.40
N PRO A 87 6.17 -11.99 13.24
CA PRO A 87 6.13 -13.02 12.18
C PRO A 87 7.53 -13.21 11.59
N ASP A 88 7.76 -14.34 10.92
CA ASP A 88 9.00 -14.56 10.16
C ASP A 88 9.05 -13.65 8.92
N VAL A 89 7.89 -13.48 8.25
CA VAL A 89 7.71 -12.61 7.07
C VAL A 89 6.47 -11.76 7.25
N THR A 90 6.49 -10.52 6.79
CA THR A 90 5.33 -9.64 6.78
C THR A 90 5.14 -8.95 5.44
N LEU A 91 3.89 -8.83 5.01
CA LEU A 91 3.54 -7.85 3.98
C LEU A 91 3.62 -6.46 4.62
N ILE A 92 4.17 -5.50 3.91
CA ILE A 92 4.33 -4.13 4.39
C ILE A 92 4.22 -3.15 3.23
N GLU A 93 3.42 -2.10 3.37
CA GLU A 93 3.37 -1.04 2.37
C GLU A 93 4.69 -0.27 2.32
N TYR A 94 5.04 0.23 1.15
CA TYR A 94 6.28 0.99 0.94
C TYR A 94 6.38 2.19 1.89
N LEU A 95 5.27 2.84 2.18
CA LEU A 95 5.22 3.99 3.08
C LEU A 95 5.63 3.68 4.53
N ALA A 96 5.41 2.44 4.98
CA ALA A 96 5.71 2.05 6.35
C ALA A 96 7.12 1.47 6.53
N ILE A 97 7.80 1.07 5.44
CA ILE A 97 9.14 0.49 5.50
C ILE A 97 10.12 1.38 6.30
N PRO A 98 10.22 2.71 6.06
CA PRO A 98 11.17 3.55 6.79
C PRO A 98 10.98 3.52 8.31
N GLN A 99 9.74 3.46 8.80
CA GLN A 99 9.44 3.34 10.23
C GLN A 99 10.03 2.06 10.83
N PHE A 100 9.84 0.92 10.16
CA PHE A 100 10.29 -0.38 10.65
C PHE A 100 11.78 -0.62 10.40
N VAL A 101 12.40 0.11 9.49
CA VAL A 101 13.86 0.21 9.36
C VAL A 101 14.44 1.00 10.54
N HIS A 102 13.86 2.16 10.86
CA HIS A 102 14.31 3.00 11.97
C HIS A 102 14.17 2.27 13.33
N SER A 103 13.10 1.51 13.54
CA SER A 103 12.91 0.69 14.76
C SER A 103 13.69 -0.62 14.75
N ASP A 104 14.57 -0.86 13.79
CA ASP A 104 15.41 -2.07 13.67
C ASP A 104 14.58 -3.39 13.64
N THR A 105 13.35 -3.33 13.12
CA THR A 105 12.43 -4.47 13.08
C THR A 105 12.64 -5.35 11.85
N LEU A 106 13.02 -4.75 10.70
CA LEU A 106 13.19 -5.44 9.43
C LEU A 106 14.65 -5.84 9.18
N MET A 107 14.83 -6.95 8.51
CA MET A 107 16.13 -7.42 8.05
C MET A 107 16.55 -6.66 6.79
N ASP A 108 17.82 -6.25 6.74
CA ASP A 108 18.44 -5.78 5.50
C ASP A 108 18.69 -6.96 4.56
N LEU A 109 17.86 -7.08 3.55
CA LEU A 109 17.87 -8.18 2.58
C LEU A 109 19.11 -8.16 1.68
N SER A 110 19.83 -7.03 1.58
CA SER A 110 21.10 -6.96 0.84
C SER A 110 22.19 -7.84 1.46
N LYS A 111 22.02 -8.24 2.73
CA LYS A 111 22.95 -9.15 3.44
C LYS A 111 22.68 -10.62 3.16
N VAL A 112 21.53 -10.95 2.60
CA VAL A 112 21.06 -12.34 2.42
C VAL A 112 20.67 -12.68 0.98
N TYR A 113 20.53 -11.68 0.11
CA TYR A 113 20.29 -11.81 -1.33
C TYR A 113 21.33 -11.05 -2.14
N ASP A 114 21.56 -11.48 -3.38
CA ASP A 114 22.29 -10.69 -4.38
C ASP A 114 21.34 -9.64 -4.98
N THR A 115 21.12 -8.55 -4.22
CA THR A 115 20.17 -7.50 -4.58
C THR A 115 20.56 -6.74 -5.84
N ALA A 116 21.84 -6.76 -6.23
CA ALA A 116 22.28 -6.16 -7.48
C ALA A 116 21.69 -6.88 -8.72
N LYS A 117 21.53 -8.23 -8.64
CA LYS A 117 20.86 -9.00 -9.70
C LYS A 117 19.34 -8.85 -9.68
N LEU A 118 18.76 -8.61 -8.50
CA LEU A 118 17.31 -8.51 -8.35
C LEU A 118 16.77 -7.13 -8.76
N LYS A 119 17.60 -6.10 -8.72
CA LYS A 119 17.20 -4.73 -9.04
C LYS A 119 16.46 -4.61 -10.37
N ASP A 120 16.98 -5.23 -11.42
CA ASP A 120 16.42 -5.12 -12.77
C ASP A 120 15.17 -6.00 -12.99
N THR A 121 14.83 -6.84 -12.00
CA THR A 121 13.60 -7.64 -12.00
C THR A 121 12.38 -6.78 -11.75
N PHE A 122 12.53 -5.72 -10.95
CA PHE A 122 11.44 -4.87 -10.51
C PHE A 122 11.41 -3.54 -11.27
N THR A 123 10.28 -2.85 -11.23
CA THR A 123 10.20 -1.49 -11.77
C THR A 123 11.08 -0.53 -10.94
N PRO A 124 11.63 0.53 -11.54
CA PRO A 124 12.46 1.50 -10.80
C PRO A 124 11.76 2.12 -9.60
N GLY A 125 10.45 2.41 -9.72
CA GLY A 125 9.64 2.98 -8.63
C GLY A 125 9.54 2.06 -7.43
N THR A 126 9.11 0.80 -7.64
CA THR A 126 8.98 -0.17 -6.56
C THR A 126 10.31 -0.54 -5.92
N TRP A 127 11.38 -0.67 -6.74
CA TRP A 127 12.72 -0.94 -6.21
C TRP A 127 13.26 0.22 -5.38
N SER A 128 13.01 1.47 -5.78
CA SER A 128 13.44 2.63 -5.01
C SER A 128 12.72 2.73 -3.66
N SER A 129 11.45 2.31 -3.62
CA SER A 129 10.61 2.36 -2.41
C SER A 129 11.01 1.36 -1.32
N VAL A 130 11.73 0.29 -1.67
CA VAL A 130 12.25 -0.70 -0.71
C VAL A 130 13.72 -0.46 -0.35
N ASN A 131 14.38 0.49 -1.02
CA ASN A 131 15.78 0.83 -0.78
C ASN A 131 15.89 2.05 0.13
N ILE A 132 16.26 1.82 1.39
CA ILE A 132 16.41 2.86 2.40
C ILE A 132 17.87 2.95 2.81
N ASN A 133 18.51 4.11 2.64
CA ASN A 133 19.91 4.36 3.00
C ASN A 133 20.89 3.30 2.45
N GLY A 134 20.61 2.77 1.24
CA GLY A 134 21.45 1.76 0.59
C GLY A 134 21.21 0.31 0.99
N GLY A 135 20.37 0.06 2.00
CA GLY A 135 19.86 -1.27 2.34
C GLY A 135 18.53 -1.59 1.61
N VAL A 136 18.23 -2.86 1.41
CA VAL A 136 16.97 -3.34 0.82
C VAL A 136 16.17 -4.06 1.90
N TYR A 137 14.96 -3.58 2.24
CA TYR A 137 14.24 -4.06 3.42
C TYR A 137 12.97 -4.84 3.12
N ALA A 138 12.57 -4.90 1.85
CA ALA A 138 11.50 -5.79 1.38
C ALA A 138 11.76 -6.16 -0.08
N MET A 139 11.18 -7.28 -0.54
CA MET A 139 11.06 -7.56 -1.96
C MET A 139 9.73 -7.00 -2.46
N PRO A 140 9.73 -6.17 -3.52
CA PRO A 140 8.50 -5.64 -4.06
C PRO A 140 7.51 -6.76 -4.42
N ALA A 141 6.32 -6.68 -3.88
CA ALA A 141 5.29 -7.67 -4.09
C ALA A 141 4.25 -7.18 -5.09
N ASP A 142 3.76 -5.96 -4.94
CA ASP A 142 2.86 -5.29 -5.87
C ASP A 142 3.28 -3.85 -6.12
N SER A 143 2.56 -3.17 -6.99
CA SER A 143 2.80 -1.79 -7.37
C SER A 143 1.48 -1.03 -7.48
N GLY A 144 1.50 0.24 -7.17
CA GLY A 144 0.34 1.12 -7.26
C GLY A 144 0.57 2.33 -8.17
N PRO A 145 1.07 2.14 -9.43
CA PRO A 145 1.22 3.28 -10.33
C PRO A 145 -0.13 3.93 -10.51
N MET A 146 -0.20 5.25 -10.38
CA MET A 146 -1.47 5.94 -10.48
C MET A 146 -1.98 5.93 -11.91
N ALA A 147 -3.30 5.80 -12.04
CA ALA A 147 -4.03 5.94 -13.28
C ALA A 147 -5.29 6.78 -13.06
N TYR A 148 -5.81 7.29 -14.15
CA TYR A 148 -7.05 8.04 -14.20
C TYR A 148 -8.18 7.12 -14.63
N PHE A 149 -9.11 6.83 -13.71
CA PHE A 149 -10.30 6.01 -13.97
C PHE A 149 -11.49 6.93 -14.19
N TYR A 150 -12.20 6.82 -15.29
CA TYR A 150 -13.31 7.71 -15.60
C TYR A 150 -14.53 6.96 -16.15
N ASN A 151 -15.71 7.44 -15.78
CA ASN A 151 -16.98 6.94 -16.31
C ASN A 151 -17.24 7.62 -17.66
N LYS A 152 -17.09 6.84 -18.74
CA LYS A 152 -17.21 7.34 -20.11
C LYS A 152 -18.61 7.91 -20.40
N ASP A 153 -19.67 7.33 -19.85
CA ASP A 153 -21.04 7.83 -20.08
C ASP A 153 -21.21 9.26 -19.56
N VAL A 154 -20.64 9.55 -18.37
CA VAL A 154 -20.66 10.90 -17.76
C VAL A 154 -19.82 11.88 -18.57
N PHE A 155 -18.66 11.46 -19.05
CA PHE A 155 -17.78 12.28 -19.90
C PHE A 155 -18.45 12.61 -21.23
N ASP A 156 -19.05 11.61 -21.89
CA ASP A 156 -19.78 11.80 -23.14
C ASP A 156 -20.98 12.76 -22.95
N GLN A 157 -21.73 12.62 -21.85
CA GLN A 157 -22.83 13.52 -21.53
C GLN A 157 -22.37 14.96 -21.31
N ALA A 158 -21.18 15.16 -20.77
CA ALA A 158 -20.58 16.48 -20.58
C ALA A 158 -19.91 17.05 -21.87
N GLY A 159 -19.91 16.29 -22.96
CA GLY A 159 -19.25 16.66 -24.22
C GLY A 159 -17.73 16.56 -24.15
N VAL A 160 -17.21 15.73 -23.24
CA VAL A 160 -15.78 15.41 -23.11
C VAL A 160 -15.53 14.07 -23.79
N SER A 161 -15.05 14.09 -25.02
CA SER A 161 -14.86 12.87 -25.85
C SER A 161 -13.65 12.05 -25.44
N GLU A 162 -12.59 12.69 -24.95
CA GLU A 162 -11.32 12.09 -24.56
C GLU A 162 -10.94 12.50 -23.13
N PRO A 163 -10.24 11.65 -22.37
CA PRO A 163 -9.76 12.02 -21.05
C PRO A 163 -8.69 13.11 -21.14
N PRO A 164 -8.57 13.98 -20.12
CA PRO A 164 -7.61 15.08 -20.11
C PRO A 164 -6.16 14.56 -20.13
N THR A 165 -5.30 15.19 -20.92
CA THR A 165 -3.86 14.87 -21.04
C THR A 165 -2.98 15.84 -20.22
N THR A 166 -3.55 16.98 -19.82
CA THR A 166 -2.91 17.99 -18.99
C THR A 166 -3.81 18.37 -17.81
N TRP A 167 -3.21 18.89 -16.73
CA TRP A 167 -3.98 19.36 -15.56
C TRP A 167 -4.83 20.59 -15.88
N ASP A 168 -4.47 21.36 -16.89
CA ASP A 168 -5.30 22.46 -17.39
C ASP A 168 -6.54 21.92 -18.12
N GLU A 169 -6.39 20.90 -18.95
CA GLU A 169 -7.54 20.20 -19.57
C GLU A 169 -8.44 19.56 -18.51
N PHE A 170 -7.85 18.91 -17.50
CA PHE A 170 -8.60 18.33 -16.38
C PHE A 170 -9.49 19.39 -15.67
N TYR A 171 -8.95 20.60 -15.46
CA TYR A 171 -9.70 21.70 -14.88
C TYR A 171 -10.83 22.19 -15.80
N GLU A 172 -10.59 22.33 -17.10
CA GLU A 172 -11.63 22.75 -18.05
C GLU A 172 -12.71 21.68 -18.23
N ASP A 173 -12.35 20.40 -18.21
CA ASP A 173 -13.31 19.28 -18.27
C ASP A 173 -14.12 19.18 -16.97
N ALA A 174 -13.54 19.52 -15.82
CA ALA A 174 -14.25 19.60 -14.56
C ALA A 174 -15.43 20.57 -14.62
N LYS A 175 -15.29 21.73 -15.28
CA LYS A 175 -16.38 22.70 -15.45
C LYS A 175 -17.51 22.14 -16.34
N LYS A 176 -17.16 21.44 -17.43
CA LYS A 176 -18.14 20.81 -18.32
C LYS A 176 -18.92 19.73 -17.58
N ILE A 177 -18.21 18.88 -16.82
CA ILE A 177 -18.81 17.80 -16.04
C ILE A 177 -19.67 18.38 -14.92
N ARG A 178 -19.21 19.44 -14.23
CA ARG A 178 -20.01 20.10 -13.19
C ARG A 178 -21.29 20.70 -13.70
N ALA A 179 -21.30 21.21 -14.93
CA ALA A 179 -22.49 21.75 -15.58
C ALA A 179 -23.59 20.68 -15.83
N THR A 180 -23.23 19.39 -15.86
CA THR A 180 -24.20 18.27 -15.95
C THR A 180 -24.72 17.81 -14.58
N GLY A 181 -24.17 18.35 -13.46
CA GLY A 181 -24.55 18.01 -12.09
C GLY A 181 -23.57 17.07 -11.41
N SER A 182 -22.61 16.47 -12.13
CA SER A 182 -21.59 15.58 -11.57
C SER A 182 -20.33 16.35 -11.12
N TYR A 183 -19.55 15.77 -10.22
CA TYR A 183 -18.20 16.22 -9.92
C TYR A 183 -17.19 15.44 -10.76
N ILE A 184 -16.10 16.09 -11.19
CA ILE A 184 -15.06 15.35 -11.95
C ILE A 184 -14.38 14.29 -11.10
N THR A 185 -14.10 14.60 -9.84
CA THR A 185 -13.50 13.69 -8.85
C THR A 185 -13.90 14.10 -7.44
N SER A 186 -13.44 13.38 -6.45
CA SER A 186 -13.64 13.68 -5.03
C SER A 186 -12.35 13.64 -4.24
N ASP A 187 -12.28 14.43 -3.17
CA ASP A 187 -11.24 14.35 -2.15
C ASP A 187 -11.79 14.91 -0.84
N SER A 188 -11.96 14.06 0.15
CA SER A 188 -12.43 14.42 1.49
C SER A 188 -11.33 14.43 2.55
N GLY A 189 -10.07 14.40 2.09
CA GLY A 189 -8.89 14.38 2.94
C GLY A 189 -8.21 13.01 2.98
N ASP A 190 -7.47 12.67 1.93
CA ASP A 190 -6.65 11.46 1.85
C ASP A 190 -5.17 11.83 1.76
N ALA A 191 -4.42 11.57 2.84
CA ALA A 191 -2.99 11.81 2.90
C ALA A 191 -2.21 10.97 1.86
N GLY A 192 -2.71 9.79 1.50
CA GLY A 192 -2.13 8.94 0.48
C GLY A 192 -2.23 9.56 -0.90
N LEU A 193 -3.41 10.09 -1.24
CA LEU A 193 -3.62 10.83 -2.48
C LEU A 193 -2.73 12.08 -2.53
N PHE A 194 -2.66 12.85 -1.42
CA PHE A 194 -1.81 14.05 -1.36
C PHE A 194 -0.36 13.74 -1.69
N ASN A 195 0.24 12.72 -1.06
CA ASN A 195 1.62 12.33 -1.30
C ASN A 195 1.84 11.82 -2.73
N ALA A 196 0.94 10.98 -3.23
CA ALA A 196 1.02 10.42 -4.58
C ALA A 196 0.90 11.52 -5.65
N MET A 197 -0.03 12.46 -5.47
CA MET A 197 -0.20 13.62 -6.36
C MET A 197 0.98 14.59 -6.30
N MET A 198 1.53 14.85 -5.12
CA MET A 198 2.74 15.64 -4.98
C MET A 198 3.89 15.02 -5.78
N TRP A 199 4.07 13.71 -5.68
CA TRP A 199 5.06 12.96 -6.46
C TRP A 199 4.79 13.08 -7.97
N ALA A 200 3.56 12.75 -8.42
CA ALA A 200 3.18 12.80 -9.83
C ALA A 200 3.27 14.21 -10.45
N MET A 201 3.23 15.26 -9.64
CA MET A 201 3.46 16.64 -10.06
C MET A 201 4.93 17.09 -9.95
N GLY A 202 5.86 16.12 -9.75
CA GLY A 202 7.31 16.35 -9.73
C GLY A 202 7.84 16.90 -8.41
N GLY A 203 7.15 16.65 -7.30
CA GLY A 203 7.56 17.07 -5.97
C GLY A 203 8.48 16.08 -5.27
N HIS A 204 9.26 16.61 -4.31
CA HIS A 204 10.17 15.88 -3.43
C HIS A 204 10.27 16.61 -2.09
N ALA A 205 9.15 16.66 -1.36
CA ALA A 205 9.05 17.44 -0.12
C ALA A 205 9.81 16.85 1.06
N TYR A 206 10.15 15.57 0.99
CA TYR A 206 10.80 14.83 2.07
C TYR A 206 12.20 14.38 1.65
N LYS A 207 13.15 14.47 2.59
CA LYS A 207 14.48 13.89 2.42
C LYS A 207 15.04 13.47 3.77
N LEU A 208 15.44 12.21 3.86
CA LEU A 208 16.12 11.65 5.01
C LEU A 208 17.59 11.38 4.68
N ASN A 209 18.49 11.88 5.52
CA ASN A 209 19.92 11.62 5.41
C ASN A 209 20.47 11.37 6.82
N ASP A 210 20.63 10.11 7.18
CA ASP A 210 20.87 9.62 8.54
C ASP A 210 19.78 10.10 9.50
N ASP A 211 20.09 10.99 10.45
CA ASP A 211 19.17 11.62 11.40
C ASP A 211 18.63 12.99 10.95
N LYS A 212 19.11 13.48 9.80
CA LYS A 212 18.72 14.79 9.25
C LYS A 212 17.52 14.65 8.34
N LEU A 213 16.41 15.24 8.73
CA LEU A 213 15.16 15.17 8.02
C LEU A 213 14.73 16.54 7.48
N THR A 214 14.52 16.59 6.17
CA THR A 214 13.88 17.74 5.50
C THR A 214 12.39 17.45 5.36
N ILE A 215 11.54 18.39 5.78
CA ILE A 215 10.10 18.40 5.53
C ILE A 215 9.75 19.78 4.95
N ASN A 216 9.48 19.83 3.65
CA ASN A 216 9.35 21.10 2.93
C ASN A 216 8.12 21.15 2.01
N ILE A 217 6.97 20.68 2.51
CA ILE A 217 5.71 20.53 1.74
C ILE A 217 5.29 21.83 1.08
N THR A 218 5.24 22.93 1.85
CA THR A 218 4.65 24.20 1.36
C THR A 218 5.54 24.99 0.43
N LYS A 219 6.82 24.62 0.29
CA LYS A 219 7.75 25.22 -0.68
C LYS A 219 8.11 24.26 -1.81
N ASP A 220 7.74 22.99 -1.71
CA ASP A 220 7.91 22.03 -2.78
C ASP A 220 7.04 22.37 -3.99
N LYS A 221 7.64 22.33 -5.19
CA LYS A 221 6.94 22.76 -6.42
C LYS A 221 5.82 21.83 -6.83
N GLY A 222 5.96 20.52 -6.64
CA GLY A 222 4.92 19.55 -6.95
C GLY A 222 3.74 19.69 -5.99
N ALA A 223 4.01 19.82 -4.69
CA ALA A 223 3.00 20.09 -3.69
C ALA A 223 2.26 21.43 -3.96
N GLN A 224 2.98 22.49 -4.33
CA GLN A 224 2.37 23.78 -4.67
C GLN A 224 1.44 23.66 -5.89
N ARG A 225 1.84 22.91 -6.95
CA ARG A 225 1.01 22.69 -8.13
C ARG A 225 -0.30 21.98 -7.75
N PHE A 226 -0.20 20.91 -6.97
CA PHE A 226 -1.35 20.18 -6.49
C PHE A 226 -2.26 21.05 -5.60
N MET A 227 -1.70 21.69 -4.59
CA MET A 227 -2.46 22.57 -3.69
C MET A 227 -3.17 23.71 -4.42
N ASN A 228 -2.52 24.34 -5.40
CA ASN A 228 -3.11 25.44 -6.17
C ASN A 228 -4.27 24.94 -7.05
N LEU A 229 -4.10 23.81 -7.73
CA LEU A 229 -5.16 23.19 -8.53
C LEU A 229 -6.36 22.81 -7.67
N TRP A 230 -6.15 22.06 -6.59
CA TRP A 230 -7.23 21.61 -5.69
C TRP A 230 -7.91 22.78 -4.97
N GLN A 231 -7.16 23.81 -4.57
CA GLN A 231 -7.73 25.04 -4.03
C GLN A 231 -8.74 25.66 -5.02
N LYS A 232 -8.32 25.83 -6.28
CA LYS A 232 -9.17 26.41 -7.33
C LYS A 232 -10.40 25.55 -7.60
N MET A 233 -10.20 24.23 -7.71
CA MET A 233 -11.29 23.30 -8.00
C MET A 233 -12.30 23.22 -6.86
N ARG A 234 -11.87 23.27 -5.59
CA ARG A 234 -12.77 23.34 -4.44
C ARG A 234 -13.54 24.66 -4.43
N ASP A 235 -12.86 25.79 -4.62
CA ASP A 235 -13.47 27.12 -4.55
C ASP A 235 -14.52 27.34 -5.65
N GLU A 236 -14.38 26.65 -6.78
CA GLU A 236 -15.32 26.65 -7.89
C GLU A 236 -16.33 25.49 -7.86
N ASP A 237 -16.40 24.71 -6.76
CA ASP A 237 -17.30 23.56 -6.58
C ASP A 237 -17.17 22.51 -7.70
N LEU A 238 -15.93 22.21 -8.12
CA LEU A 238 -15.65 21.26 -9.22
C LEU A 238 -15.27 19.86 -8.73
N ILE A 239 -14.88 19.72 -7.45
CA ILE A 239 -14.59 18.45 -6.79
C ILE A 239 -15.49 18.24 -5.59
N ASP A 240 -15.94 17.01 -5.37
CA ASP A 240 -16.70 16.65 -4.18
C ASP A 240 -15.76 16.48 -2.97
N VAL A 241 -15.89 17.39 -2.00
CA VAL A 241 -15.16 17.38 -0.73
C VAL A 241 -16.00 16.87 0.44
N HIS A 242 -17.24 16.45 0.19
CA HIS A 242 -18.21 16.09 1.21
C HIS A 242 -18.37 14.58 1.38
N THR A 243 -18.35 13.84 0.28
CA THR A 243 -18.47 12.38 0.31
C THR A 243 -17.16 11.79 0.80
N LYS A 244 -17.22 11.16 1.99
CA LYS A 244 -16.03 10.56 2.59
C LYS A 244 -15.51 9.42 1.69
N THR A 245 -14.27 9.55 1.23
CA THR A 245 -13.57 8.51 0.46
C THR A 245 -13.48 7.18 1.23
N TRP A 246 -13.45 6.07 0.53
CA TRP A 246 -13.36 4.70 1.08
C TRP A 246 -14.60 4.26 1.87
N THR A 247 -15.78 4.83 1.56
CA THR A 247 -17.08 4.44 2.12
C THR A 247 -18.01 3.87 1.03
N ASP A 248 -19.07 3.18 1.44
CA ASP A 248 -20.11 2.69 0.54
C ASP A 248 -20.78 3.83 -0.24
N ASP A 249 -20.98 4.99 0.39
CA ASP A 249 -21.54 6.17 -0.27
C ASP A 249 -20.63 6.69 -1.38
N TRP A 250 -19.33 6.68 -1.16
CA TRP A 250 -18.35 7.04 -2.17
C TRP A 250 -18.36 6.06 -3.36
N MET A 251 -18.37 4.75 -3.08
CA MET A 251 -18.50 3.73 -4.12
C MET A 251 -19.79 3.90 -4.91
N LYS A 252 -20.92 4.14 -4.21
CA LYS A 252 -22.20 4.42 -4.86
C LYS A 252 -22.11 5.61 -5.80
N SER A 253 -21.49 6.72 -5.36
CA SER A 253 -21.34 7.94 -6.17
C SER A 253 -20.48 7.74 -7.41
N LEU A 254 -19.47 6.87 -7.35
CA LEU A 254 -18.72 6.41 -8.53
C LEU A 254 -19.60 5.56 -9.45
N GLY A 255 -20.40 4.68 -8.88
CA GLY A 255 -21.27 3.76 -9.64
C GLY A 255 -22.42 4.43 -10.35
N ASP A 256 -23.04 5.48 -9.77
CA ASP A 256 -24.16 6.22 -10.35
C ASP A 256 -23.72 7.43 -11.20
N GLY A 257 -22.42 7.77 -11.17
CA GLY A 257 -21.82 8.83 -11.97
C GLY A 257 -21.91 10.22 -11.32
N SER A 258 -22.37 10.36 -10.08
CA SER A 258 -22.32 11.63 -9.32
C SER A 258 -20.87 12.10 -9.16
N ILE A 259 -19.91 11.16 -9.05
CA ILE A 259 -18.49 11.38 -9.18
C ILE A 259 -18.04 10.69 -10.49
N ALA A 260 -17.58 11.48 -11.45
CA ALA A 260 -17.32 11.05 -12.81
C ALA A 260 -16.00 10.27 -12.96
N SER A 261 -15.04 10.50 -12.07
CA SER A 261 -13.71 9.87 -12.16
C SER A 261 -13.00 9.83 -10.82
N LEU A 262 -11.92 9.05 -10.78
CA LEU A 262 -11.00 9.03 -9.64
C LEU A 262 -9.56 8.85 -10.12
N ILE A 263 -8.63 9.34 -9.32
CA ILE A 263 -7.20 9.12 -9.46
C ILE A 263 -6.79 8.11 -8.39
N SER A 264 -6.26 6.96 -8.78
CA SER A 264 -5.89 5.92 -7.84
C SER A 264 -4.81 5.00 -8.42
N GLY A 265 -4.22 4.14 -7.59
CA GLY A 265 -3.30 3.10 -8.04
C GLY A 265 -4.00 2.04 -8.90
N ALA A 266 -3.22 1.33 -9.74
CA ALA A 266 -3.73 0.29 -10.65
C ALA A 266 -4.54 -0.82 -9.96
N TRP A 267 -4.27 -1.09 -8.68
CA TRP A 267 -5.04 -2.03 -7.83
C TRP A 267 -6.52 -1.64 -7.67
N MET A 268 -6.88 -0.37 -7.92
CA MET A 268 -8.26 0.12 -7.83
C MET A 268 -9.20 -0.54 -8.85
N ALA A 269 -8.67 -1.07 -9.94
CA ALA A 269 -9.46 -1.78 -10.95
C ALA A 269 -10.32 -2.90 -10.35
N ASN A 270 -9.73 -3.71 -9.47
CA ASN A 270 -10.44 -4.80 -8.79
C ASN A 270 -11.42 -4.28 -7.74
N ASN A 271 -11.07 -3.21 -7.02
CA ASN A 271 -11.97 -2.59 -6.04
C ASN A 271 -13.22 -2.00 -6.70
N LEU A 272 -13.07 -1.38 -7.87
CA LEU A 272 -14.20 -0.87 -8.66
C LEU A 272 -15.12 -2.03 -9.11
N LEU A 273 -14.55 -3.11 -9.64
CA LEU A 273 -15.35 -4.28 -10.04
C LEU A 273 -16.18 -4.83 -8.88
N GLN A 274 -15.58 -4.90 -7.68
CA GLN A 274 -16.26 -5.44 -6.50
C GLN A 274 -17.25 -4.45 -5.87
N GLY A 275 -16.88 -3.18 -5.80
CA GLY A 275 -17.68 -2.14 -5.15
C GLY A 275 -18.83 -1.61 -6.01
N VAL A 276 -18.66 -1.59 -7.34
CA VAL A 276 -19.64 -1.03 -8.28
C VAL A 276 -19.85 -1.92 -9.51
N PRO A 277 -20.21 -3.20 -9.35
CA PRO A 277 -20.37 -4.13 -10.46
C PRO A 277 -21.42 -3.68 -11.50
N GLN A 278 -22.39 -2.86 -11.09
CA GLN A 278 -23.41 -2.27 -11.98
C GLN A 278 -22.83 -1.23 -12.97
N ALA A 279 -21.61 -0.78 -12.73
CA ALA A 279 -20.90 0.13 -13.65
C ALA A 279 -20.04 -0.63 -14.70
N THR A 280 -20.20 -1.95 -14.82
CA THR A 280 -19.56 -2.77 -15.85
C THR A 280 -19.76 -2.16 -17.23
N GLY A 281 -18.66 -2.00 -17.97
CA GLY A 281 -18.63 -1.43 -19.33
C GLY A 281 -18.59 0.10 -19.38
N LYS A 282 -18.87 0.81 -18.29
CA LYS A 282 -18.91 2.27 -18.24
C LYS A 282 -17.56 2.93 -17.99
N PHE A 283 -16.70 2.30 -17.20
CA PHE A 283 -15.39 2.86 -16.88
C PHE A 283 -14.35 2.64 -17.99
N ARG A 284 -13.41 3.57 -18.04
CA ARG A 284 -12.16 3.47 -18.83
C ARG A 284 -11.00 3.91 -17.97
N VAL A 285 -9.80 3.59 -18.41
CA VAL A 285 -8.55 3.98 -17.76
C VAL A 285 -7.71 4.81 -18.71
N ALA A 286 -7.09 5.87 -18.22
CA ALA A 286 -6.14 6.68 -18.92
C ALA A 286 -4.88 6.91 -18.06
N LEU A 287 -3.81 7.39 -18.69
CA LEU A 287 -2.65 7.92 -17.96
C LEU A 287 -3.06 9.19 -17.20
N LEU A 288 -2.32 9.53 -16.16
CA LEU A 288 -2.52 10.81 -15.49
C LEU A 288 -2.27 11.98 -16.43
N PRO A 289 -3.00 13.09 -16.23
CA PRO A 289 -2.64 14.36 -16.86
C PRO A 289 -1.22 14.78 -16.50
N THR A 290 -0.53 15.46 -17.41
CA THR A 290 0.83 15.95 -17.21
C THR A 290 0.84 17.44 -16.86
N VAL A 291 1.94 17.92 -16.26
CA VAL A 291 2.13 19.34 -15.96
C VAL A 291 2.52 20.13 -17.21
N ASP A 292 3.45 19.59 -18.01
CA ASP A 292 4.08 20.27 -19.15
C ASP A 292 4.31 19.33 -20.34
N GLY A 293 3.56 18.24 -20.41
CA GLY A 293 3.72 17.18 -21.39
C GLY A 293 4.78 16.14 -21.03
N THR A 294 5.52 16.32 -19.93
CA THR A 294 6.48 15.31 -19.46
C THR A 294 5.73 14.25 -18.63
N PRO A 295 5.77 12.97 -19.02
CA PRO A 295 5.18 11.91 -18.23
C PRO A 295 5.92 11.75 -16.90
N ILE A 296 5.23 12.02 -15.81
CA ILE A 296 5.68 11.77 -14.43
C ILE A 296 4.52 11.12 -13.70
N ASN A 297 4.82 10.05 -12.99
CA ASN A 297 3.83 9.36 -12.17
C ASN A 297 4.38 9.09 -10.77
N GLY A 298 3.49 8.79 -9.84
CA GLY A 298 3.81 8.35 -8.49
C GLY A 298 3.16 7.00 -8.18
N GLU A 299 3.58 6.41 -7.07
CA GLU A 299 2.92 5.24 -6.50
C GLU A 299 1.87 5.69 -5.48
N TYR A 300 0.65 5.17 -5.63
CA TYR A 300 -0.37 5.29 -4.61
C TYR A 300 -0.65 3.90 -4.04
N GLY A 301 -0.04 3.60 -2.89
CA GLY A 301 0.04 2.26 -2.31
C GLY A 301 1.23 1.48 -2.85
N GLY A 302 1.09 0.17 -2.89
CA GLY A 302 2.15 -0.78 -3.19
C GLY A 302 2.84 -1.31 -1.95
N SER A 303 3.22 -2.59 -1.99
CA SER A 303 3.72 -3.34 -0.84
C SER A 303 4.88 -4.25 -1.23
N GLY A 304 5.66 -4.61 -0.21
CA GLY A 304 6.71 -5.61 -0.29
C GLY A 304 6.58 -6.70 0.76
N LEU A 305 7.22 -7.82 0.53
CA LEU A 305 7.42 -8.85 1.55
C LEU A 305 8.76 -8.62 2.26
N ALA A 306 8.69 -8.33 3.54
CA ALA A 306 9.84 -8.12 4.41
C ALA A 306 10.08 -9.34 5.31
N ILE A 307 11.34 -9.66 5.56
CA ILE A 307 11.75 -10.64 6.58
C ILE A 307 12.04 -9.85 7.86
N THR A 308 11.52 -10.31 9.00
CA THR A 308 11.80 -9.64 10.27
C THR A 308 13.20 -9.98 10.77
N LYS A 309 13.85 -9.03 11.45
CA LYS A 309 15.25 -9.18 11.89
C LYS A 309 15.46 -10.28 12.92
N LYS A 310 14.40 -10.64 13.67
CA LYS A 310 14.46 -11.68 14.72
C LYS A 310 14.07 -13.06 14.25
N ILE A 311 13.99 -13.28 12.92
CA ILE A 311 13.74 -14.63 12.39
C ILE A 311 14.81 -15.60 12.90
N PRO A 312 14.45 -16.81 13.37
CA PRO A 312 15.41 -17.83 13.73
C PRO A 312 16.28 -18.27 12.54
N ASP A 313 17.59 -18.43 12.74
CA ASP A 313 18.53 -18.81 11.66
C ASP A 313 18.07 -20.05 10.88
N GLY A 314 17.53 -21.06 11.55
CA GLY A 314 17.01 -22.26 10.90
C GLY A 314 15.80 -22.08 9.99
N LYS A 315 15.17 -20.90 10.01
CA LYS A 315 14.01 -20.54 9.15
C LYS A 315 14.39 -19.60 8.00
N LEU A 316 15.53 -18.94 8.07
CA LEU A 316 15.90 -17.88 7.13
C LEU A 316 15.90 -18.37 5.66
N ASP A 317 16.47 -19.53 5.37
CA ASP A 317 16.48 -20.06 4.00
C ASP A 317 15.08 -20.40 3.47
N ALA A 318 14.18 -20.89 4.33
CA ALA A 318 12.79 -21.12 3.98
C ALA A 318 12.04 -19.80 3.71
N ALA A 319 12.27 -18.78 4.54
CA ALA A 319 11.68 -17.45 4.36
C ALA A 319 12.19 -16.81 3.05
N LYS A 320 13.48 -16.91 2.75
CA LYS A 320 14.05 -16.44 1.48
C LYS A 320 13.38 -17.10 0.28
N LYS A 321 13.28 -18.43 0.27
CA LYS A 321 12.63 -19.17 -0.81
C LYS A 321 11.17 -18.76 -0.99
N PHE A 322 10.44 -18.54 0.12
CA PHE A 322 9.05 -18.12 0.08
C PHE A 322 8.90 -16.70 -0.49
N VAL A 323 9.68 -15.74 0.02
CA VAL A 323 9.67 -14.35 -0.47
C VAL A 323 10.00 -14.30 -1.95
N GLU A 324 11.06 -15.00 -2.40
CA GLU A 324 11.45 -15.05 -3.81
C GLU A 324 10.36 -15.69 -4.68
N TYR A 325 9.76 -16.81 -4.24
CA TYR A 325 8.67 -17.44 -4.95
C TYR A 325 7.48 -16.48 -5.15
N VAL A 326 7.06 -15.78 -4.11
CA VAL A 326 5.91 -14.88 -4.17
C VAL A 326 6.17 -13.66 -5.06
N THR A 327 7.41 -13.15 -5.08
CA THR A 327 7.72 -11.85 -5.68
C THR A 327 8.38 -11.93 -7.07
N THR A 328 9.06 -13.03 -7.39
CA THR A 328 9.84 -13.15 -8.64
C THR A 328 9.53 -14.39 -9.48
N ASN A 329 8.92 -15.44 -8.88
CA ASN A 329 8.55 -16.63 -9.62
C ASN A 329 7.25 -16.44 -10.38
N ASP A 330 7.17 -16.91 -11.63
CA ASP A 330 5.99 -16.71 -12.50
C ASP A 330 4.71 -17.30 -11.87
N GLU A 331 4.75 -18.51 -11.28
CA GLU A 331 3.56 -19.11 -10.64
C GLU A 331 3.12 -18.33 -9.39
N GLY A 332 4.06 -17.82 -8.60
CA GLY A 332 3.78 -17.00 -7.43
C GLY A 332 3.14 -15.66 -7.83
N ILE A 333 3.68 -15.02 -8.86
CA ILE A 333 3.14 -13.77 -9.42
C ILE A 333 1.75 -14.03 -10.04
N ASP A 334 1.58 -15.07 -10.85
CA ASP A 334 0.30 -15.40 -11.48
C ASP A 334 -0.80 -15.71 -10.46
N ALA A 335 -0.46 -16.39 -9.36
CA ALA A 335 -1.39 -16.63 -8.27
C ALA A 335 -1.90 -15.33 -7.62
N ARG A 336 -1.09 -14.28 -7.62
CA ARG A 336 -1.44 -12.96 -7.06
C ARG A 336 -2.17 -12.09 -8.07
N VAL A 337 -1.66 -11.97 -9.29
CA VAL A 337 -2.24 -11.18 -10.38
C VAL A 337 -3.65 -11.68 -10.75
N SER A 338 -3.87 -13.00 -10.73
CA SER A 338 -5.20 -13.57 -10.96
C SER A 338 -6.23 -13.23 -9.87
N ASN A 339 -5.78 -12.66 -8.74
CA ASN A 339 -6.63 -12.16 -7.64
C ASN A 339 -6.67 -10.63 -7.57
N GLY A 340 -6.23 -9.92 -8.61
CA GLY A 340 -6.33 -8.48 -8.70
C GLY A 340 -5.13 -7.69 -8.15
N SER A 341 -4.05 -8.37 -7.71
CA SER A 341 -2.80 -7.70 -7.38
C SER A 341 -2.13 -7.17 -8.66
N PHE A 342 -1.62 -5.94 -8.65
CA PHE A 342 -0.89 -5.41 -9.79
C PHE A 342 0.61 -5.72 -9.64
N PRO A 343 1.27 -6.34 -10.65
CA PRO A 343 2.64 -6.85 -10.48
C PRO A 343 3.68 -5.73 -10.41
N ALA A 344 4.72 -5.97 -9.58
CA ALA A 344 5.87 -5.08 -9.46
C ALA A 344 7.02 -5.42 -10.43
N THR A 345 6.94 -6.54 -11.17
CA THR A 345 8.04 -7.02 -11.99
C THR A 345 7.97 -6.53 -13.43
N THR A 346 9.10 -6.03 -13.95
CA THR A 346 9.24 -5.54 -15.33
C THR A 346 8.90 -6.62 -16.36
N LYS A 347 9.25 -7.88 -16.09
CA LYS A 347 8.94 -9.01 -16.98
C LYS A 347 7.43 -9.16 -17.17
N THR A 348 6.65 -9.20 -16.09
CA THR A 348 5.19 -9.41 -16.15
C THR A 348 4.50 -8.23 -16.84
N LEU A 349 4.92 -6.99 -16.53
CA LEU A 349 4.38 -5.79 -17.15
C LEU A 349 4.59 -5.71 -18.67
N ASN A 350 5.51 -6.48 -19.23
CA ASN A 350 5.79 -6.53 -20.67
C ASN A 350 5.29 -7.84 -21.33
N GLN A 351 4.65 -8.75 -20.59
CA GLN A 351 4.09 -9.98 -21.16
C GLN A 351 2.91 -9.67 -22.08
N LYS A 352 2.90 -10.25 -23.28
CA LYS A 352 1.84 -10.03 -24.28
C LYS A 352 0.45 -10.38 -23.76
N ASP A 353 0.34 -11.51 -23.04
CA ASP A 353 -0.94 -11.98 -22.50
C ASP A 353 -1.45 -11.09 -21.36
N PHE A 354 -0.54 -10.53 -20.54
CA PHE A 354 -0.90 -9.55 -19.53
C PHE A 354 -1.41 -8.25 -20.17
N LEU A 355 -0.69 -7.72 -21.15
CA LEU A 355 -1.06 -6.48 -21.85
C LEU A 355 -2.36 -6.63 -22.65
N ALA A 356 -2.61 -7.81 -23.21
CA ALA A 356 -3.80 -8.06 -24.03
C ALA A 356 -5.10 -8.23 -23.25
N LYS A 357 -5.03 -8.30 -21.90
CA LYS A 357 -6.24 -8.48 -21.07
C LYS A 357 -7.23 -7.35 -21.23
N THR A 358 -8.49 -7.70 -21.45
CA THR A 358 -9.64 -6.78 -21.54
C THR A 358 -10.66 -7.04 -20.43
N THR A 359 -10.49 -8.12 -19.67
CA THR A 359 -11.42 -8.55 -18.63
C THR A 359 -10.76 -8.55 -17.25
N LEU A 360 -11.52 -8.17 -16.23
CA LEU A 360 -11.24 -8.45 -14.83
C LEU A 360 -11.95 -9.75 -14.41
N ARG A 361 -11.62 -10.28 -13.25
CA ARG A 361 -12.21 -11.51 -12.76
C ARG A 361 -13.19 -11.27 -11.62
N ASN A 362 -14.43 -11.70 -11.80
CA ASN A 362 -15.44 -11.67 -10.74
C ASN A 362 -15.09 -12.65 -9.61
N ALA A 363 -15.74 -12.49 -8.46
CA ALA A 363 -15.56 -13.37 -7.30
C ALA A 363 -15.93 -14.84 -7.57
N ASP A 364 -16.87 -15.10 -8.49
CA ASP A 364 -17.26 -16.43 -8.94
C ASP A 364 -16.32 -17.07 -9.97
N GLY A 365 -15.29 -16.31 -10.37
CA GLY A 365 -14.29 -16.72 -11.34
C GLY A 365 -14.67 -16.50 -12.80
N SER A 366 -15.81 -15.88 -13.10
CA SER A 366 -16.17 -15.45 -14.47
C SER A 366 -15.42 -14.19 -14.89
N ASP A 367 -15.28 -13.98 -16.19
CA ASP A 367 -14.66 -12.79 -16.78
C ASP A 367 -15.66 -11.65 -16.88
N ASN A 368 -15.20 -10.40 -16.69
CA ASN A 368 -16.01 -9.19 -16.71
C ASN A 368 -15.30 -8.08 -17.49
N GLU A 369 -15.93 -7.56 -18.53
CA GLU A 369 -15.43 -6.43 -19.33
C GLU A 369 -15.70 -5.09 -18.64
N PHE A 370 -15.29 -4.94 -17.38
CA PHE A 370 -15.54 -3.75 -16.57
C PHE A 370 -15.12 -2.45 -17.27
N PHE A 371 -14.01 -2.50 -17.98
CA PHE A 371 -13.51 -1.36 -18.79
C PHE A 371 -13.96 -1.39 -20.26
N GLY A 372 -15.09 -2.04 -20.56
CA GLY A 372 -15.71 -2.03 -21.89
C GLY A 372 -14.80 -2.56 -22.99
N GLY A 373 -14.06 -3.63 -22.73
CA GLY A 373 -13.15 -4.25 -23.69
C GLY A 373 -11.81 -3.53 -23.87
N GLN A 374 -11.51 -2.49 -23.08
CA GLN A 374 -10.22 -1.79 -23.12
C GLN A 374 -9.09 -2.71 -22.65
N LYS A 375 -7.94 -2.66 -23.30
CA LYS A 375 -6.69 -3.27 -22.83
C LYS A 375 -6.07 -2.44 -21.70
N TYR A 376 -6.71 -2.42 -20.57
CA TYR A 376 -6.38 -1.55 -19.43
C TYR A 376 -4.96 -1.75 -18.88
N ASN A 377 -4.39 -2.96 -19.02
CA ASN A 377 -3.02 -3.24 -18.58
C ASN A 377 -1.95 -2.58 -19.47
N GLU A 378 -2.26 -2.21 -20.71
CA GLU A 378 -1.35 -1.38 -21.52
C GLU A 378 -1.17 0.00 -20.87
N VAL A 379 -2.27 0.60 -20.37
CA VAL A 379 -2.26 1.88 -19.65
C VAL A 379 -1.51 1.75 -18.32
N PHE A 380 -1.84 0.74 -17.50
CA PHE A 380 -1.19 0.54 -16.21
C PHE A 380 0.31 0.24 -16.34
N SER A 381 0.70 -0.53 -17.36
CA SER A 381 2.11 -0.83 -17.60
C SER A 381 2.89 0.39 -18.05
N GLN A 382 2.27 1.29 -18.82
CA GLN A 382 2.86 2.57 -19.16
C GLN A 382 2.94 3.46 -17.91
N ALA A 383 1.86 3.55 -17.12
CA ALA A 383 1.83 4.28 -15.87
C ALA A 383 2.95 3.86 -14.92
N ALA A 384 3.24 2.55 -14.81
CA ALA A 384 4.34 2.03 -14.01
C ALA A 384 5.74 2.44 -14.54
N LYS A 385 5.90 2.57 -15.86
CA LYS A 385 7.15 3.06 -16.47
C LYS A 385 7.36 4.56 -16.23
N ASP A 386 6.26 5.30 -16.08
CA ASP A 386 6.27 6.75 -15.86
C ASP A 386 6.49 7.10 -14.37
N VAL A 387 6.46 6.10 -13.46
CA VAL A 387 6.87 6.30 -12.07
C VAL A 387 8.36 6.61 -12.05
N THR A 388 8.68 7.88 -11.86
CA THR A 388 10.03 8.39 -11.97
C THR A 388 10.60 8.78 -10.61
N GLY A 389 11.91 8.62 -10.50
CA GLY A 389 12.69 9.23 -9.46
C GLY A 389 12.64 8.50 -8.13
N LYS A 390 13.26 9.15 -7.17
CA LYS A 390 13.35 8.71 -5.81
C LYS A 390 12.29 9.42 -4.99
N TRP A 391 11.24 8.74 -4.65
CA TRP A 391 10.34 9.21 -3.62
C TRP A 391 10.83 8.74 -2.25
N GLU A 392 10.86 9.62 -1.29
CA GLU A 392 11.18 9.29 0.09
C GLU A 392 9.95 9.50 0.95
N PHE A 393 9.54 8.46 1.67
CA PHE A 393 8.51 8.57 2.70
C PHE A 393 9.10 9.04 4.02
N LEU A 394 8.29 9.68 4.84
CA LEU A 394 8.69 10.04 6.19
C LEU A 394 8.97 8.78 7.02
N PRO A 395 9.99 8.79 7.90
CA PRO A 395 10.26 7.65 8.79
C PRO A 395 9.15 7.38 9.82
N PHE A 396 8.10 8.19 9.81
CA PHE A 396 6.88 8.08 10.60
C PHE A 396 5.63 8.36 9.77
N GLU A 397 5.62 7.94 8.51
CA GLU A 397 4.52 8.18 7.56
C GLU A 397 3.14 7.71 8.09
N PRO A 398 2.99 6.56 8.77
CA PRO A 398 1.70 6.19 9.38
C PRO A 398 1.19 7.24 10.38
N TYR A 399 2.07 7.83 11.20
CA TYR A 399 1.70 8.93 12.08
C TYR A 399 1.32 10.18 11.29
N ALA A 400 2.11 10.54 10.27
CA ALA A 400 1.83 11.70 9.43
C ALA A 400 0.41 11.62 8.84
N ARG A 401 0.02 10.44 8.36
CA ARG A 401 -1.34 10.18 7.83
C ARG A 401 -2.42 10.27 8.90
N SER A 402 -2.17 9.76 10.10
CA SER A 402 -3.15 9.75 11.18
C SER A 402 -3.59 11.15 11.62
N ILE A 403 -2.68 12.14 11.54
CA ILE A 403 -2.97 13.54 11.90
C ILE A 403 -3.34 14.42 10.68
N TYR A 404 -3.39 13.85 9.46
CA TYR A 404 -3.65 14.61 8.24
C TYR A 404 -4.98 15.35 8.30
N ASN A 405 -6.07 14.66 8.59
CA ASN A 405 -7.41 15.24 8.60
C ASN A 405 -7.62 16.23 9.74
N ASP A 406 -6.93 16.11 10.87
CA ASP A 406 -6.96 17.09 11.95
C ASP A 406 -6.41 18.45 11.48
N ASN A 407 -5.41 18.43 10.61
CA ASN A 407 -4.78 19.64 10.08
C ASN A 407 -5.41 20.12 8.77
N MET A 408 -5.80 19.20 7.87
CA MET A 408 -6.29 19.51 6.54
C MET A 408 -7.80 19.67 6.45
N GLY A 409 -8.57 19.16 7.42
CA GLY A 409 -10.03 19.27 7.48
C GLY A 409 -10.58 20.72 7.33
N PRO A 410 -9.92 21.76 7.89
CA PRO A 410 -10.31 23.15 7.65
C PRO A 410 -10.28 23.57 6.18
N PHE A 411 -9.36 23.03 5.36
CA PHE A 411 -9.38 23.26 3.92
C PHE A 411 -10.63 22.63 3.28
N PHE A 412 -10.88 21.35 3.49
CA PHE A 412 -12.02 20.66 2.89
C PHE A 412 -13.38 21.26 3.33
N SER A 413 -13.44 21.83 4.54
CA SER A 413 -14.64 22.53 5.03
C SER A 413 -14.73 24.02 4.61
N GLY A 414 -13.83 24.49 3.76
CA GLY A 414 -13.84 25.86 3.25
C GLY A 414 -13.39 26.94 4.25
N LYS A 415 -12.88 26.57 5.42
CA LYS A 415 -12.48 27.52 6.48
C LYS A 415 -11.08 28.09 6.29
N GLU A 416 -10.23 27.39 5.53
CA GLU A 416 -8.85 27.79 5.29
C GLU A 416 -8.44 27.51 3.85
N THR A 417 -7.31 28.10 3.44
CA THR A 417 -6.66 27.74 2.17
C THR A 417 -5.91 26.42 2.32
N PHE A 418 -5.72 25.71 1.20
CA PHE A 418 -4.95 24.45 1.20
C PHE A 418 -3.55 24.68 1.76
N LYS A 419 -2.89 25.76 1.31
CA LYS A 419 -1.56 26.12 1.80
C LYS A 419 -1.52 26.38 3.30
N ALA A 420 -2.49 27.07 3.88
CA ALA A 420 -2.53 27.35 5.31
C ALA A 420 -2.69 26.06 6.14
N ALA A 421 -3.56 25.15 5.69
CA ALA A 421 -3.74 23.84 6.30
C ALA A 421 -2.44 23.00 6.19
N ALA A 422 -1.81 22.98 5.02
CA ALA A 422 -0.55 22.29 4.80
C ALA A 422 0.62 22.85 5.64
N ASP A 423 0.67 24.18 5.88
CA ASP A 423 1.64 24.81 6.77
C ASP A 423 1.47 24.28 8.22
N LYS A 424 0.23 24.11 8.68
CA LYS A 424 -0.06 23.54 10.02
C LYS A 424 0.37 22.08 10.11
N TRP A 425 0.01 21.28 9.10
CA TRP A 425 0.41 19.87 9.05
C TRP A 425 1.94 19.75 9.01
N GLN A 426 2.62 20.48 8.14
CA GLN A 426 4.08 20.51 8.08
C GLN A 426 4.71 20.87 9.42
N LYS A 427 4.15 21.85 10.15
CA LYS A 427 4.63 22.25 11.47
C LYS A 427 4.47 21.12 12.49
N ALA A 428 3.30 20.45 12.51
CA ALA A 428 3.04 19.30 13.38
C ALA A 428 4.03 18.16 13.10
N LEU A 429 4.29 17.87 11.80
CA LEU A 429 5.25 16.84 11.40
C LEU A 429 6.68 17.16 11.85
N LYS A 430 7.11 18.44 11.75
CA LYS A 430 8.44 18.85 12.20
C LYS A 430 8.60 18.71 13.72
N LEU A 431 7.60 19.13 14.48
CA LEU A 431 7.61 18.97 15.94
C LEU A 431 7.67 17.49 16.33
N TYR A 432 6.87 16.64 15.69
CA TYR A 432 6.92 15.20 15.95
C TYR A 432 8.29 14.60 15.59
N ALA A 433 8.88 15.00 14.46
CA ALA A 433 10.20 14.56 14.06
C ALA A 433 11.27 14.91 15.11
N GLU A 434 11.25 16.13 15.65
CA GLU A 434 12.16 16.57 16.72
C GLU A 434 11.97 15.73 17.98
N ASP A 435 10.71 15.43 18.37
CA ASP A 435 10.39 14.56 19.50
C ASP A 435 10.88 13.12 19.29
N GLN A 436 10.96 12.65 18.04
CA GLN A 436 11.53 11.34 17.68
C GLN A 436 13.06 11.36 17.54
N GLY A 437 13.72 12.50 17.75
CA GLY A 437 15.16 12.64 17.72
C GLY A 437 15.76 12.99 16.36
N PHE A 438 14.94 13.32 15.36
CA PHE A 438 15.45 13.80 14.06
C PHE A 438 15.90 15.26 14.12
N ILE A 439 16.92 15.60 13.34
CA ILE A 439 17.40 16.95 13.14
C ILE A 439 16.69 17.55 11.92
N ILE A 440 15.82 18.54 12.15
CA ILE A 440 15.08 19.21 11.07
C ILE A 440 15.99 20.21 10.34
N GLN A 441 16.00 20.11 8.98
CA GLN A 441 16.75 20.98 8.06
C GLN A 441 15.82 21.88 7.24
#